data_7bea0bf55f417122f4612d3c11485e80
#
_entry.id   7bea0bf55f417122f4612d3c11485e80
#
_cell.length_a   1.000
_cell.length_b   1.000
_cell.length_c   1.000
_cell.angle_alpha   90.00
_cell.angle_beta   90.00
_cell.angle_gamma   90.00
#
_symmetry.space_group_name_H-M   'P 1'
#
loop_
_entity.id
_entity.type
_entity.pdbx_description
1 polymer ?
#
loop_
_entity_poly.entity_id
_entity_poly.type
_entity_poly.pdbx_seq_one_letter_code
_entity_poly.pdbx_strand_id
1 'polypeptide(L)'
;MAKFIQRQQKALIEIAAKTPQVRPFAGDTPRDKEERIRRATGEGWEAFEYFCITYFPHIFTKPFTNQHKEMFQETEAASGVIGITGFRGLGKTVLMGVVYPLWKIVKGCQYVIHTAADIDLACERTAFTLNELKENRRLLMDYPYLEVVEGEKDNFYLKNRCRIRARSIKQSHRGTFNDKNMKRPGIIVCDDIDKEENVGSQTIGKRKMDKITQELAGALDPAEPGKVVWLGNLVHPNYAICQFMELIIGEIRADNPELDPRDQKVIKTSQLALLRYSLEDSKAGAHGRSNIRIKCCRS
;
A
#
# COMPACT_ATOMS: atom_id res chain seq x y z
N MET A 1 -26.82 3.89 6.82
CA MET A 1 -25.70 3.18 6.18
C MET A 1 -25.84 3.15 4.65
N ALA A 2 -26.88 2.57 4.05
CA ALA A 2 -27.03 2.52 2.58
C ALA A 2 -27.00 3.89 1.87
N LYS A 3 -27.62 4.94 2.41
CA LYS A 3 -27.58 6.30 1.86
C LYS A 3 -26.19 6.96 1.90
N PHE A 4 -25.34 6.59 2.86
CA PHE A 4 -23.97 7.09 2.97
C PHE A 4 -23.09 6.42 1.91
N ILE A 5 -23.21 5.11 1.73
CA ILE A 5 -22.54 4.32 0.69
C ILE A 5 -22.92 4.81 -0.71
N GLN A 6 -24.22 5.07 -0.96
CA GLN A 6 -24.68 5.65 -2.24
C GLN A 6 -24.11 7.06 -2.49
N ARG A 7 -23.97 7.90 -1.45
CA ARG A 7 -23.34 9.23 -1.58
C ARG A 7 -21.85 9.13 -1.90
N GLN A 8 -21.12 8.20 -1.28
CA GLN A 8 -19.71 7.98 -1.60
C GLN A 8 -19.51 7.37 -2.99
N GLN A 9 -20.33 6.40 -3.38
CA GLN A 9 -20.33 5.86 -4.74
C GLN A 9 -20.66 6.93 -5.78
N LYS A 10 -21.64 7.78 -5.52
CA LYS A 10 -21.98 8.90 -6.40
C LYS A 10 -20.85 9.93 -6.47
N ALA A 11 -20.19 10.24 -5.36
CA ALA A 11 -19.02 11.12 -5.33
C ALA A 11 -17.84 10.53 -6.10
N LEU A 12 -17.56 9.23 -6.00
CA LEU A 12 -16.50 8.54 -6.76
C LEU A 12 -16.84 8.49 -8.25
N ILE A 13 -18.09 8.24 -8.62
CA ILE A 13 -18.56 8.30 -10.02
C ILE A 13 -18.48 9.74 -10.56
N GLU A 14 -18.82 10.74 -9.74
CA GLU A 14 -18.69 12.16 -10.12
C GLU A 14 -17.23 12.61 -10.21
N ILE A 15 -16.33 12.08 -9.37
CA ILE A 15 -14.90 12.31 -9.49
C ILE A 15 -14.35 11.61 -10.72
N ALA A 16 -14.74 10.37 -11.00
CA ALA A 16 -14.36 9.65 -12.21
C ALA A 16 -14.91 10.33 -13.49
N ALA A 17 -16.14 10.86 -13.44
CA ALA A 17 -16.72 11.62 -14.56
C ALA A 17 -16.11 13.01 -14.75
N LYS A 18 -15.60 13.63 -13.68
CA LYS A 18 -14.88 14.92 -13.71
C LYS A 18 -13.37 14.77 -13.85
N THR A 19 -12.83 13.54 -13.74
CA THR A 19 -11.40 13.29 -13.98
C THR A 19 -11.13 13.56 -15.45
N PRO A 20 -10.32 14.57 -15.78
CA PRO A 20 -9.95 14.80 -17.18
C PRO A 20 -9.33 13.51 -17.70
N GLN A 21 -9.90 12.94 -18.76
CA GLN A 21 -9.30 11.77 -19.42
C GLN A 21 -7.83 12.07 -19.64
N VAL A 22 -6.95 11.28 -19.07
CA VAL A 22 -5.52 11.47 -19.24
C VAL A 22 -5.19 11.22 -20.70
N ARG A 23 -5.01 12.34 -21.45
CA ARG A 23 -4.81 12.28 -22.89
C ARG A 23 -3.50 11.54 -23.20
N PRO A 24 -3.46 10.80 -24.31
CA PRO A 24 -2.21 10.22 -24.80
C PRO A 24 -1.13 11.29 -24.99
N PHE A 25 0.12 10.87 -25.03
CA PHE A 25 1.20 11.76 -25.42
C PHE A 25 1.06 12.12 -26.92
N ALA A 26 1.05 13.40 -27.23
CA ALA A 26 0.93 13.87 -28.61
C ALA A 26 2.30 14.04 -29.26
N GLY A 27 2.44 13.63 -30.50
CA GLY A 27 3.67 13.82 -31.29
C GLY A 27 4.87 12.96 -30.87
N ASP A 28 4.61 11.89 -30.13
CA ASP A 28 5.62 10.99 -29.57
C ASP A 28 6.38 10.20 -30.64
N THR A 29 7.69 10.16 -30.50
CA THR A 29 8.54 9.21 -31.24
C THR A 29 8.76 7.94 -30.42
N PRO A 30 9.17 6.82 -31.09
CA PRO A 30 9.56 5.61 -30.35
C PRO A 30 10.65 5.87 -29.30
N ARG A 31 11.60 6.76 -29.57
CA ARG A 31 12.66 7.15 -28.66
C ARG A 31 12.13 7.89 -27.42
N ASP A 32 11.13 8.77 -27.59
CA ASP A 32 10.50 9.47 -26.46
C ASP A 32 9.79 8.49 -25.55
N LYS A 33 9.12 7.49 -26.12
CA LYS A 33 8.49 6.40 -25.38
C LYS A 33 9.50 5.56 -24.59
N GLU A 34 10.59 5.13 -25.23
CA GLU A 34 11.64 4.34 -24.59
C GLU A 34 12.28 5.10 -23.43
N GLU A 35 12.60 6.37 -23.62
CA GLU A 35 13.18 7.22 -22.58
C GLU A 35 12.20 7.40 -21.39
N ARG A 36 10.92 7.61 -21.66
CA ARG A 36 9.88 7.71 -20.63
C ARG A 36 9.78 6.43 -19.81
N ILE A 37 9.70 5.27 -20.48
CA ILE A 37 9.65 3.96 -19.81
C ILE A 37 10.91 3.77 -18.97
N ARG A 38 12.10 4.01 -19.53
CA ARG A 38 13.38 3.88 -18.85
C ARG A 38 13.42 4.73 -17.57
N ARG A 39 12.99 5.98 -17.62
CA ARG A 39 12.94 6.86 -16.45
C ARG A 39 11.94 6.39 -15.40
N ALA A 40 10.75 5.99 -15.83
CA ALA A 40 9.68 5.57 -14.96
C ALA A 40 9.94 4.21 -14.27
N THR A 41 10.70 3.32 -14.92
CA THR A 41 11.03 1.97 -14.38
C THR A 41 12.40 1.88 -13.71
N GLY A 42 13.12 2.99 -13.64
CA GLY A 42 14.39 3.09 -12.91
C GLY A 42 14.26 2.78 -11.42
N GLU A 43 15.37 2.94 -10.71
CA GLU A 43 15.40 2.70 -9.26
C GLU A 43 15.22 4.01 -8.46
N GLY A 44 14.73 3.85 -7.24
CA GLY A 44 14.63 4.92 -6.26
C GLY A 44 13.45 5.86 -6.44
N TRP A 45 13.46 6.90 -5.61
CA TRP A 45 12.39 7.88 -5.54
C TRP A 45 12.20 8.64 -6.85
N GLU A 46 13.26 9.04 -7.49
CA GLU A 46 13.24 9.85 -8.70
C GLU A 46 12.48 9.16 -9.84
N ALA A 47 12.62 7.84 -9.97
CA ALA A 47 11.88 7.06 -10.96
C ALA A 47 10.39 6.91 -10.58
N PHE A 48 10.11 6.68 -9.30
CA PHE A 48 8.73 6.60 -8.83
C PHE A 48 8.00 7.94 -8.92
N GLU A 49 8.64 9.04 -8.52
CA GLU A 49 8.11 10.39 -8.68
C GLU A 49 7.82 10.69 -10.15
N TYR A 50 8.77 10.38 -11.03
CA TYR A 50 8.58 10.55 -12.46
C TYR A 50 7.38 9.73 -12.98
N PHE A 51 7.22 8.48 -12.53
CA PHE A 51 6.05 7.65 -12.85
C PHE A 51 4.75 8.32 -12.40
N CYS A 52 4.70 8.81 -11.17
CA CYS A 52 3.53 9.48 -10.61
C CYS A 52 3.12 10.72 -11.45
N ILE A 53 4.04 11.64 -11.71
CA ILE A 53 3.70 12.90 -12.40
C ILE A 53 3.44 12.68 -13.90
N THR A 54 4.06 11.67 -14.49
CA THR A 54 3.92 11.38 -15.94
C THR A 54 2.59 10.70 -16.26
N TYR A 55 2.25 9.66 -15.48
CA TYR A 55 1.06 8.84 -15.77
C TYR A 55 -0.17 9.22 -14.93
N PHE A 56 0.00 9.91 -13.80
CA PHE A 56 -1.09 10.33 -12.92
C PHE A 56 -1.12 11.85 -12.66
N PRO A 57 -0.96 12.72 -13.69
CA PRO A 57 -0.94 14.18 -13.48
C PRO A 57 -2.27 14.72 -12.98
N HIS A 58 -3.37 14.03 -13.20
CA HIS A 58 -4.71 14.35 -12.71
C HIS A 58 -4.85 14.10 -11.20
N ILE A 59 -4.01 13.25 -10.64
CA ILE A 59 -3.97 12.95 -9.21
C ILE A 59 -2.94 13.84 -8.50
N PHE A 60 -1.71 13.86 -9.02
CA PHE A 60 -0.59 14.57 -8.41
C PHE A 60 -0.47 15.97 -8.98
N THR A 61 -1.39 16.85 -8.58
CA THR A 61 -1.45 18.25 -9.02
C THR A 61 -0.58 19.18 -8.17
N LYS A 62 -0.06 18.69 -7.04
CA LYS A 62 0.81 19.43 -6.12
C LYS A 62 2.17 18.76 -6.03
N PRO A 63 3.25 19.52 -5.74
CA PRO A 63 4.57 18.95 -5.51
C PRO A 63 4.57 17.92 -4.37
N PHE A 64 5.41 16.91 -4.50
CA PHE A 64 5.67 15.97 -3.43
C PHE A 64 6.45 16.64 -2.28
N THR A 65 6.21 16.18 -1.07
CA THR A 65 6.94 16.59 0.13
C THR A 65 7.99 15.54 0.50
N ASN A 66 8.91 15.89 1.40
CA ASN A 66 9.87 14.94 1.96
C ASN A 66 9.18 13.72 2.59
N GLN A 67 8.01 13.90 3.18
CA GLN A 67 7.22 12.82 3.77
C GLN A 67 6.80 11.77 2.73
N HIS A 68 6.43 12.18 1.52
CA HIS A 68 6.11 11.25 0.43
C HIS A 68 7.35 10.45 -0.01
N LYS A 69 8.50 11.15 -0.15
CA LYS A 69 9.78 10.51 -0.47
C LYS A 69 10.17 9.48 0.60
N GLU A 70 10.03 9.82 1.87
CA GLU A 70 10.34 8.93 2.98
C GLU A 70 9.41 7.72 3.04
N MET A 71 8.09 7.89 2.85
CA MET A 71 7.14 6.78 2.74
C MET A 71 7.61 5.77 1.68
N PHE A 72 7.98 6.25 0.51
CA PHE A 72 8.48 5.41 -0.57
C PHE A 72 9.79 4.72 -0.19
N GLN A 73 10.80 5.46 0.25
CA GLN A 73 12.12 4.94 0.57
C GLN A 73 12.07 3.87 1.66
N GLU A 74 11.28 4.12 2.73
CA GLU A 74 11.12 3.16 3.81
C GLU A 74 10.33 1.92 3.35
N THR A 75 9.35 2.10 2.44
CA THR A 75 8.63 0.96 1.86
C THR A 75 9.54 0.13 0.96
N GLU A 76 10.37 0.74 0.12
CA GLU A 76 11.30 -0.02 -0.73
C GLU A 76 12.36 -0.76 0.09
N ALA A 77 12.84 -0.16 1.16
CA ALA A 77 13.85 -0.78 2.03
C ALA A 77 13.27 -1.85 2.98
N ALA A 78 11.94 -1.93 3.15
CA ALA A 78 11.31 -2.92 4.01
C ALA A 78 11.22 -4.28 3.33
N SER A 79 11.38 -5.34 4.12
CA SER A 79 10.95 -6.71 3.82
C SER A 79 9.87 -7.12 4.85
N GLY A 80 8.76 -7.72 4.41
CA GLY A 80 7.67 -8.12 5.29
C GLY A 80 6.63 -7.03 5.51
N VAL A 81 6.37 -6.61 6.74
CA VAL A 81 5.31 -5.62 7.05
C VAL A 81 5.88 -4.23 7.27
N ILE A 82 5.33 -3.25 6.57
CA ILE A 82 5.57 -1.84 6.86
C ILE A 82 4.27 -1.14 7.22
N GLY A 83 4.21 -0.53 8.41
CA GLY A 83 3.12 0.34 8.85
C GLY A 83 3.42 1.80 8.52
N ILE A 84 2.53 2.45 7.80
CA ILE A 84 2.61 3.86 7.42
C ILE A 84 1.48 4.60 8.12
N THR A 85 1.80 5.38 9.13
CA THR A 85 0.83 6.21 9.86
C THR A 85 1.08 7.68 9.58
N GLY A 86 0.03 8.47 9.53
CA GLY A 86 0.15 9.91 9.28
C GLY A 86 -1.23 10.58 9.28
N PHE A 87 -1.26 11.90 9.18
CA PHE A 87 -2.50 12.66 9.19
C PHE A 87 -3.39 12.38 7.96
N ARG A 88 -4.69 12.65 8.11
CA ARG A 88 -5.64 12.58 7.00
C ARG A 88 -5.28 13.64 5.94
N GLY A 89 -5.35 13.26 4.66
CA GLY A 89 -5.00 14.17 3.55
C GLY A 89 -3.54 14.09 3.09
N LEU A 90 -2.66 13.29 3.76
CA LEU A 90 -1.29 13.07 3.30
C LEU A 90 -1.20 12.28 1.97
N GLY A 91 -2.30 11.78 1.44
CA GLY A 91 -2.31 11.02 0.17
C GLY A 91 -1.81 9.58 0.28
N LYS A 92 -1.65 9.04 1.49
CA LYS A 92 -1.15 7.67 1.74
C LYS A 92 -1.85 6.61 0.89
N THR A 93 -3.19 6.60 0.92
CA THR A 93 -4.02 5.62 0.19
C THR A 93 -3.77 5.68 -1.31
N VAL A 94 -3.73 6.86 -1.90
CA VAL A 94 -3.52 7.00 -3.35
C VAL A 94 -2.08 6.69 -3.73
N LEU A 95 -1.10 7.27 -3.03
CA LEU A 95 0.31 7.10 -3.35
C LEU A 95 0.78 5.67 -3.11
N MET A 96 0.60 5.16 -1.88
CA MET A 96 1.13 3.86 -1.46
C MET A 96 0.13 2.71 -1.61
N GLY A 97 -1.18 3.02 -1.62
CA GLY A 97 -2.22 2.03 -1.76
C GLY A 97 -2.61 1.72 -3.22
N VAL A 98 -2.46 2.68 -4.13
CA VAL A 98 -2.85 2.51 -5.54
C VAL A 98 -1.66 2.63 -6.49
N VAL A 99 -0.98 3.79 -6.50
CA VAL A 99 0.03 4.07 -7.53
C VAL A 99 1.31 3.26 -7.31
N TYR A 100 1.74 3.07 -6.06
CA TYR A 100 2.88 2.22 -5.76
C TYR A 100 2.68 0.75 -6.19
N PRO A 101 1.57 0.07 -5.89
CA PRO A 101 1.31 -1.27 -6.44
C PRO A 101 1.31 -1.31 -7.97
N LEU A 102 0.74 -0.32 -8.66
CA LEU A 102 0.77 -0.23 -10.12
C LEU A 102 2.20 -0.09 -10.64
N TRP A 103 3.02 0.75 -10.01
CA TRP A 103 4.44 0.87 -10.36
C TRP A 103 5.20 -0.45 -10.16
N LYS A 104 4.92 -1.18 -9.10
CA LYS A 104 5.49 -2.52 -8.87
C LYS A 104 5.01 -3.55 -9.90
N ILE A 105 3.76 -3.45 -10.39
CA ILE A 105 3.27 -4.30 -11.49
C ILE A 105 4.04 -3.99 -12.78
N VAL A 106 4.28 -2.73 -13.07
CA VAL A 106 5.14 -2.31 -14.20
C VAL A 106 6.56 -2.88 -14.07
N LYS A 107 7.06 -3.01 -12.85
CA LYS A 107 8.37 -3.64 -12.52
C LYS A 107 8.32 -5.16 -12.34
N GLY A 108 7.21 -5.83 -12.68
CA GLY A 108 7.12 -7.29 -12.73
C GLY A 108 6.33 -7.97 -11.62
N CYS A 109 5.76 -7.24 -10.65
CA CYS A 109 4.88 -7.83 -9.64
C CYS A 109 3.66 -8.49 -10.30
N GLN A 110 3.38 -9.75 -9.95
CA GLN A 110 2.38 -10.57 -10.62
C GLN A 110 1.10 -10.80 -9.81
N TYR A 111 1.06 -10.35 -8.55
CA TYR A 111 -0.14 -10.47 -7.74
C TYR A 111 -0.18 -9.40 -6.65
N VAL A 112 -1.26 -8.62 -6.65
CA VAL A 112 -1.55 -7.58 -5.64
C VAL A 112 -2.88 -7.90 -4.96
N ILE A 113 -2.92 -7.78 -3.64
CA ILE A 113 -4.14 -7.87 -2.83
C ILE A 113 -4.39 -6.54 -2.13
N HIS A 114 -5.61 -6.03 -2.24
CA HIS A 114 -6.10 -4.94 -1.41
C HIS A 114 -6.96 -5.51 -0.28
N THR A 115 -6.58 -5.21 0.95
CA THR A 115 -7.27 -5.70 2.16
C THR A 115 -7.78 -4.51 2.97
N ALA A 116 -9.04 -4.58 3.39
CA ALA A 116 -9.67 -3.57 4.24
C ALA A 116 -10.51 -4.23 5.35
N ALA A 117 -11.13 -3.44 6.21
CA ALA A 117 -11.97 -3.93 7.30
C ALA A 117 -13.11 -4.84 6.81
N ASP A 118 -13.69 -4.53 5.66
CA ASP A 118 -14.67 -5.37 4.97
C ASP A 118 -14.41 -5.43 3.46
N ILE A 119 -15.16 -6.30 2.78
CA ILE A 119 -14.98 -6.54 1.35
C ILE A 119 -15.40 -5.35 0.49
N ASP A 120 -16.45 -4.64 0.87
CA ASP A 120 -16.95 -3.50 0.09
C ASP A 120 -15.91 -2.39 0.04
N LEU A 121 -15.28 -2.07 1.17
CA LEU A 121 -14.21 -1.10 1.25
C LEU A 121 -12.96 -1.54 0.46
N ALA A 122 -12.60 -2.83 0.52
CA ALA A 122 -11.52 -3.36 -0.30
C ALA A 122 -11.83 -3.26 -1.80
N CYS A 123 -13.10 -3.54 -2.20
CA CYS A 123 -13.56 -3.38 -3.57
C CYS A 123 -13.56 -1.92 -4.06
N GLU A 124 -13.77 -0.94 -3.19
CA GLU A 124 -13.62 0.48 -3.56
C GLU A 124 -12.17 0.81 -3.96
N ARG A 125 -11.19 0.25 -3.26
CA ARG A 125 -9.76 0.45 -3.56
C ARG A 125 -9.36 -0.21 -4.88
N THR A 126 -9.79 -1.44 -5.10
CA THR A 126 -9.54 -2.14 -6.38
C THR A 126 -10.32 -1.53 -7.54
N ALA A 127 -11.54 -1.01 -7.32
CA ALA A 127 -12.31 -0.27 -8.32
C ALA A 127 -11.59 1.00 -8.79
N PHE A 128 -10.93 1.73 -7.87
CA PHE A 128 -10.11 2.88 -8.25
C PHE A 128 -8.96 2.46 -9.18
N THR A 129 -8.23 1.40 -8.81
CA THR A 129 -7.15 0.84 -9.65
C THR A 129 -7.68 0.37 -11.01
N LEU A 130 -8.84 -0.31 -11.03
CA LEU A 130 -9.49 -0.78 -12.26
C LEU A 130 -9.86 0.38 -13.20
N ASN A 131 -10.39 1.48 -12.64
CA ASN A 131 -10.75 2.67 -13.42
C ASN A 131 -9.50 3.32 -14.03
N GLU A 132 -8.40 3.45 -13.28
CA GLU A 132 -7.14 3.95 -13.83
C GLU A 132 -6.64 3.07 -14.99
N LEU A 133 -6.70 1.75 -14.83
CA LEU A 133 -6.29 0.81 -15.87
C LEU A 133 -7.20 0.80 -17.11
N LYS A 134 -8.44 1.29 -17.02
CA LYS A 134 -9.36 1.41 -18.16
C LYS A 134 -9.28 2.76 -18.86
N GLU A 135 -9.10 3.84 -18.08
CA GLU A 135 -9.28 5.20 -18.58
C GLU A 135 -7.95 5.95 -18.81
N ASN A 136 -6.86 5.50 -18.17
CA ASN A 136 -5.57 6.19 -18.27
C ASN A 136 -4.83 5.84 -19.56
N ARG A 137 -5.07 6.65 -20.59
CA ARG A 137 -4.51 6.44 -21.94
C ARG A 137 -2.98 6.53 -21.98
N ARG A 138 -2.36 7.37 -21.14
CA ARG A 138 -0.88 7.44 -21.07
C ARG A 138 -0.28 6.14 -20.58
N LEU A 139 -0.86 5.60 -19.51
CA LEU A 139 -0.39 4.35 -18.91
C LEU A 139 -0.49 3.19 -19.90
N LEU A 140 -1.65 3.05 -20.58
CA LEU A 140 -1.87 1.97 -21.54
C LEU A 140 -1.07 2.13 -22.85
N MET A 141 -0.76 3.36 -23.25
CA MET A 141 0.08 3.64 -24.42
C MET A 141 1.52 3.12 -24.23
N ASP A 142 2.08 3.31 -23.05
CA ASP A 142 3.44 2.87 -22.74
C ASP A 142 3.50 1.42 -22.24
N TYR A 143 2.49 0.99 -21.49
CA TYR A 143 2.38 -0.34 -20.88
C TYR A 143 1.11 -1.09 -21.33
N PRO A 144 0.98 -1.46 -22.63
CA PRO A 144 -0.24 -2.09 -23.16
C PRO A 144 -0.55 -3.45 -22.52
N TYR A 145 0.40 -4.07 -21.86
CA TYR A 145 0.23 -5.31 -21.10
C TYR A 145 -0.51 -5.12 -19.79
N LEU A 146 -0.76 -3.87 -19.36
CA LEU A 146 -1.61 -3.55 -18.20
C LEU A 146 -3.10 -3.51 -18.54
N GLU A 147 -3.47 -3.74 -19.79
CA GLU A 147 -4.87 -3.87 -20.22
C GLU A 147 -5.58 -4.94 -19.39
N VAL A 148 -6.78 -4.59 -18.89
CA VAL A 148 -7.64 -5.50 -18.12
C VAL A 148 -8.33 -6.44 -19.11
N VAL A 149 -8.12 -7.74 -18.95
CA VAL A 149 -8.63 -8.76 -19.89
C VAL A 149 -9.74 -9.61 -19.30
N GLU A 150 -9.85 -9.69 -17.97
CA GLU A 150 -10.82 -10.57 -17.30
C GLU A 150 -11.15 -10.03 -15.90
N GLY A 151 -12.39 -10.18 -15.46
CA GLY A 151 -12.85 -9.95 -14.10
C GLY A 151 -13.47 -8.58 -13.84
N GLU A 152 -13.79 -8.33 -12.58
CA GLU A 152 -14.48 -7.14 -12.08
C GLU A 152 -13.71 -6.52 -10.89
N LYS A 153 -14.31 -5.50 -10.29
CA LYS A 153 -13.69 -4.69 -9.23
C LYS A 153 -13.14 -5.46 -8.01
N ASP A 154 -13.66 -6.64 -7.73
CA ASP A 154 -13.23 -7.48 -6.61
C ASP A 154 -12.07 -8.42 -6.96
N ASN A 155 -11.93 -8.76 -8.25
CA ASN A 155 -10.91 -9.68 -8.73
C ASN A 155 -10.77 -9.58 -10.25
N PHE A 156 -9.62 -9.11 -10.74
CA PHE A 156 -9.39 -8.98 -12.17
C PHE A 156 -7.94 -9.29 -12.56
N TYR A 157 -7.76 -9.57 -13.85
CA TYR A 157 -6.49 -9.96 -14.45
C TYR A 157 -6.09 -9.00 -15.55
N LEU A 158 -4.80 -8.74 -15.62
CA LEU A 158 -4.18 -7.95 -16.67
C LEU A 158 -3.65 -8.89 -17.77
N LYS A 159 -3.39 -8.33 -18.95
CA LYS A 159 -2.85 -9.05 -20.10
C LYS A 159 -1.50 -9.71 -19.82
N ASN A 160 -0.68 -9.15 -18.92
CA ASN A 160 0.55 -9.78 -18.44
C ASN A 160 0.31 -10.89 -17.39
N ARG A 161 -0.93 -11.33 -17.19
CA ARG A 161 -1.37 -12.32 -16.19
C ARG A 161 -1.24 -11.84 -14.73
N CYS A 162 -0.94 -10.58 -14.47
CA CYS A 162 -1.00 -10.06 -13.11
C CYS A 162 -2.43 -10.10 -12.60
N ARG A 163 -2.59 -10.53 -11.34
CA ARG A 163 -3.87 -10.55 -10.63
C ARG A 163 -3.95 -9.39 -9.65
N ILE A 164 -5.10 -8.72 -9.62
CA ILE A 164 -5.42 -7.72 -8.58
C ILE A 164 -6.72 -8.17 -7.91
N ARG A 165 -6.70 -8.25 -6.57
CA ARG A 165 -7.83 -8.81 -5.82
C ARG A 165 -8.15 -8.02 -4.56
N ALA A 166 -9.45 -7.83 -4.30
CA ALA A 166 -9.97 -7.33 -3.03
C ALA A 166 -10.17 -8.47 -2.02
N ARG A 167 -9.85 -8.23 -0.75
CA ARG A 167 -10.17 -9.13 0.35
C ARG A 167 -10.51 -8.35 1.62
N SER A 168 -11.42 -8.88 2.42
CA SER A 168 -11.61 -8.39 3.79
C SER A 168 -10.53 -8.97 4.71
N ILE A 169 -10.11 -8.20 5.72
CA ILE A 169 -9.25 -8.71 6.79
C ILE A 169 -9.86 -9.91 7.51
N LYS A 170 -11.18 -10.08 7.46
CA LYS A 170 -11.89 -11.22 8.06
C LYS A 170 -11.71 -12.52 7.28
N GLN A 171 -11.44 -12.46 5.98
CA GLN A 171 -11.22 -13.62 5.11
C GLN A 171 -9.83 -14.21 5.32
N SER A 172 -9.65 -15.52 5.10
CA SER A 172 -8.31 -16.14 5.14
C SER A 172 -7.48 -15.71 3.93
N HIS A 173 -6.21 -15.41 4.18
CA HIS A 173 -5.21 -15.12 3.15
C HIS A 173 -4.23 -16.28 2.94
N ARG A 174 -4.34 -17.34 3.76
CA ARG A 174 -3.49 -18.54 3.64
C ARG A 174 -3.69 -19.24 2.32
N GLY A 175 -2.61 -19.71 1.72
CA GLY A 175 -2.65 -20.47 0.47
C GLY A 175 -3.17 -19.69 -0.73
N THR A 176 -3.19 -18.36 -0.67
CA THR A 176 -3.63 -17.53 -1.79
C THR A 176 -2.54 -17.44 -2.86
N PHE A 177 -2.91 -17.64 -4.11
CA PHE A 177 -2.01 -17.53 -5.25
C PHE A 177 -2.76 -17.02 -6.49
N ASN A 178 -2.01 -16.58 -7.47
CA ASN A 178 -2.52 -16.22 -8.78
C ASN A 178 -2.59 -17.49 -9.64
N ASP A 179 -3.79 -17.92 -9.97
CA ASP A 179 -4.08 -19.15 -10.71
C ASP A 179 -3.59 -19.15 -12.17
N LYS A 180 -3.31 -17.99 -12.75
CA LYS A 180 -2.77 -17.86 -14.11
C LYS A 180 -1.26 -18.13 -14.20
N ASN A 181 -0.52 -18.01 -13.09
CA ASN A 181 0.95 -18.16 -13.08
C ASN A 181 1.52 -18.76 -11.79
N MET A 182 0.67 -19.22 -10.88
CA MET A 182 1.03 -19.85 -9.59
C MET A 182 1.86 -18.98 -8.65
N LYS A 183 1.94 -17.66 -8.89
CA LYS A 183 2.67 -16.73 -8.03
C LYS A 183 1.87 -16.38 -6.80
N ARG A 184 2.55 -16.26 -5.66
CA ARG A 184 1.99 -15.69 -4.44
C ARG A 184 1.95 -14.16 -4.50
N PRO A 185 1.21 -13.48 -3.61
CA PRO A 185 1.20 -12.02 -3.56
C PRO A 185 2.61 -11.45 -3.38
N GLY A 186 3.00 -10.55 -4.29
CA GLY A 186 4.20 -9.72 -4.10
C GLY A 186 3.90 -8.49 -3.26
N ILE A 187 2.64 -8.00 -3.29
CA ILE A 187 2.19 -6.87 -2.48
C ILE A 187 0.81 -7.16 -1.90
N ILE A 188 0.66 -6.91 -0.60
CA ILE A 188 -0.62 -6.84 0.08
C ILE A 188 -0.76 -5.44 0.69
N VAL A 189 -1.73 -4.67 0.22
CA VAL A 189 -2.07 -3.37 0.79
C VAL A 189 -3.16 -3.56 1.83
N CYS A 190 -2.92 -3.10 3.05
CA CYS A 190 -3.90 -3.03 4.13
C CYS A 190 -4.28 -1.56 4.34
N ASP A 191 -5.51 -1.18 4.00
CA ASP A 191 -6.00 0.19 4.15
C ASP A 191 -7.32 0.21 4.91
N ASP A 192 -7.48 1.16 5.83
CA ASP A 192 -8.68 1.29 6.66
C ASP A 192 -9.13 -0.02 7.34
N ILE A 193 -8.18 -0.72 7.97
CA ILE A 193 -8.42 -2.00 8.68
C ILE A 193 -9.25 -1.80 9.95
N ASP A 194 -9.11 -0.65 10.60
CA ASP A 194 -9.79 -0.34 11.85
C ASP A 194 -11.07 0.48 11.60
N LYS A 195 -12.14 0.13 12.33
CA LYS A 195 -13.42 0.84 12.33
C LYS A 195 -13.74 1.35 13.73
N GLU A 196 -14.49 2.43 13.82
CA GLU A 196 -14.95 3.02 15.09
C GLU A 196 -15.71 2.01 15.96
N GLU A 197 -16.44 1.07 15.37
CA GLU A 197 -17.15 0.00 16.08
C GLU A 197 -16.23 -0.87 16.95
N ASN A 198 -14.93 -0.91 16.63
CA ASN A 198 -13.93 -1.76 17.30
C ASN A 198 -13.09 -1.01 18.35
N VAL A 199 -13.33 0.28 18.54
CA VAL A 199 -12.59 1.14 19.49
C VAL A 199 -12.64 0.63 20.92
N GLY A 200 -13.74 0.00 21.32
CA GLY A 200 -13.93 -0.52 22.69
C GLY A 200 -13.12 -1.76 23.05
N SER A 201 -12.40 -2.41 22.12
CA SER A 201 -11.77 -3.71 22.38
C SER A 201 -10.32 -3.81 21.93
N GLN A 202 -9.41 -3.78 22.89
CA GLN A 202 -7.98 -4.05 22.67
C GLN A 202 -7.73 -5.44 22.03
N THR A 203 -8.52 -6.44 22.43
CA THR A 203 -8.42 -7.81 21.91
C THR A 203 -8.69 -7.88 20.41
N ILE A 204 -9.65 -7.10 19.91
CA ILE A 204 -9.96 -7.05 18.47
C ILE A 204 -8.80 -6.42 17.70
N GLY A 205 -8.24 -5.31 18.18
CA GLY A 205 -7.07 -4.67 17.59
C GLY A 205 -5.89 -5.63 17.52
N LYS A 206 -5.60 -6.34 18.64
CA LYS A 206 -4.52 -7.33 18.70
C LYS A 206 -4.71 -8.46 17.68
N ARG A 207 -5.91 -9.04 17.58
CA ARG A 207 -6.19 -10.10 16.59
C ARG A 207 -5.98 -9.64 15.16
N LYS A 208 -6.33 -8.40 14.82
CA LYS A 208 -6.09 -7.84 13.50
C LYS A 208 -4.59 -7.63 13.25
N MET A 209 -3.86 -7.10 14.23
CA MET A 209 -2.42 -6.93 14.18
C MET A 209 -1.74 -8.29 13.96
N ASP A 210 -2.05 -9.29 14.77
CA ASP A 210 -1.49 -10.65 14.65
C ASP A 210 -1.80 -11.26 13.28
N LYS A 211 -2.99 -11.01 12.74
CA LYS A 211 -3.36 -11.48 11.41
C LYS A 211 -2.51 -10.83 10.31
N ILE A 212 -2.24 -9.53 10.41
CA ILE A 212 -1.42 -8.81 9.43
C ILE A 212 0.04 -9.26 9.52
N THR A 213 0.59 -9.34 10.71
CA THR A 213 2.01 -9.65 10.93
C THR A 213 2.35 -11.13 10.72
N GLN A 214 1.40 -12.04 10.88
CA GLN A 214 1.61 -13.48 10.76
C GLN A 214 0.97 -14.07 9.49
N GLU A 215 -0.35 -13.89 9.32
CA GLU A 215 -1.06 -14.55 8.22
C GLU A 215 -0.80 -13.87 6.87
N LEU A 216 -0.95 -12.52 6.79
CA LEU A 216 -0.74 -11.80 5.55
C LEU A 216 0.73 -11.80 5.15
N ALA A 217 1.61 -11.55 6.10
CA ALA A 217 3.04 -11.62 5.86
C ALA A 217 3.49 -13.02 5.41
N GLY A 218 2.93 -14.08 6.02
CA GLY A 218 3.19 -15.46 5.62
C GLY A 218 2.54 -15.88 4.29
N ALA A 219 1.62 -15.06 3.74
CA ALA A 219 1.03 -15.29 2.42
C ALA A 219 1.88 -14.75 1.27
N LEU A 220 2.85 -13.87 1.55
CA LEU A 220 3.77 -13.31 0.56
C LEU A 220 4.60 -14.38 -0.14
N ASP A 221 5.15 -14.06 -1.29
CA ASP A 221 6.05 -14.95 -2.02
C ASP A 221 7.39 -15.10 -1.26
N PRO A 222 7.78 -16.32 -0.87
CA PRO A 222 9.03 -16.52 -0.15
C PRO A 222 10.28 -16.41 -1.04
N ALA A 223 10.12 -16.49 -2.36
CA ALA A 223 11.21 -16.41 -3.33
C ALA A 223 11.49 -14.98 -3.80
N GLU A 224 10.56 -14.07 -3.59
CA GLU A 224 10.68 -12.67 -3.98
C GLU A 224 10.40 -11.77 -2.76
N PRO A 225 11.09 -10.62 -2.62
CA PRO A 225 10.90 -9.73 -1.47
C PRO A 225 9.53 -9.05 -1.52
N GLY A 226 8.48 -9.80 -1.13
CA GLY A 226 7.12 -9.30 -1.02
C GLY A 226 6.92 -8.39 0.19
N LYS A 227 5.86 -7.57 0.16
CA LYS A 227 5.57 -6.58 1.19
C LYS A 227 4.09 -6.54 1.57
N VAL A 228 3.84 -6.36 2.86
CA VAL A 228 2.54 -5.89 3.37
C VAL A 228 2.69 -4.40 3.67
N VAL A 229 2.00 -3.57 2.90
CA VAL A 229 1.94 -2.12 3.09
C VAL A 229 0.69 -1.78 3.89
N TRP A 230 0.86 -1.49 5.16
CA TRP A 230 -0.25 -1.21 6.06
C TRP A 230 -0.41 0.29 6.30
N LEU A 231 -1.49 0.85 5.77
CA LEU A 231 -1.82 2.26 5.86
C LEU A 231 -2.83 2.49 6.99
N GLY A 232 -2.61 3.50 7.80
CA GLY A 232 -3.51 3.81 8.89
C GLY A 232 -3.34 5.20 9.47
N ASN A 233 -4.20 5.50 10.46
CA ASN A 233 -4.16 6.74 11.22
C ASN A 233 -4.09 6.40 12.71
N LEU A 234 -3.30 7.15 13.46
CA LEU A 234 -3.20 7.00 14.92
C LEU A 234 -4.37 7.72 15.60
N VAL A 235 -5.55 7.12 15.57
CA VAL A 235 -6.78 7.73 16.11
C VAL A 235 -7.09 7.24 17.52
N HIS A 236 -6.93 5.94 17.77
CA HIS A 236 -7.29 5.35 19.06
C HIS A 236 -6.29 4.25 19.47
N PRO A 237 -5.90 4.15 20.75
CA PRO A 237 -4.91 3.17 21.22
C PRO A 237 -5.26 1.71 20.90
N ASN A 238 -6.56 1.37 20.87
CA ASN A 238 -7.04 0.02 20.57
C ASN A 238 -7.02 -0.32 19.06
N TYR A 239 -6.71 0.64 18.16
CA TYR A 239 -6.52 0.34 16.76
C TYR A 239 -5.33 -0.58 16.56
N ALA A 240 -5.46 -1.51 15.63
CA ALA A 240 -4.44 -2.51 15.36
C ALA A 240 -3.08 -1.89 14.99
N ILE A 241 -3.09 -0.81 14.20
CA ILE A 241 -1.86 -0.10 13.82
C ILE A 241 -1.22 0.63 15.01
N CYS A 242 -2.00 1.10 15.99
CA CYS A 242 -1.47 1.70 17.21
C CYS A 242 -0.82 0.63 18.11
N GLN A 243 -1.43 -0.55 18.19
CA GLN A 243 -0.85 -1.69 18.92
C GLN A 243 0.41 -2.23 18.23
N PHE A 244 0.45 -2.21 16.90
CA PHE A 244 1.65 -2.53 16.13
C PHE A 244 2.79 -1.54 16.43
N MET A 245 2.49 -0.25 16.55
CA MET A 245 3.45 0.76 16.95
C MET A 245 3.99 0.50 18.38
N GLU A 246 3.10 0.18 19.34
CA GLU A 246 3.52 -0.14 20.70
C GLU A 246 4.40 -1.41 20.78
N LEU A 247 4.09 -2.43 19.97
CA LEU A 247 4.92 -3.62 19.84
C LEU A 247 6.34 -3.26 19.38
N ILE A 248 6.45 -2.49 18.30
CA ILE A 248 7.75 -2.06 17.75
C ILE A 248 8.53 -1.20 18.74
N ILE A 249 7.86 -0.27 19.44
CA ILE A 249 8.50 0.54 20.49
C ILE A 249 9.00 -0.36 21.62
N GLY A 250 8.22 -1.37 22.02
CA GLY A 250 8.60 -2.32 23.05
C GLY A 250 9.86 -3.12 22.68
N GLU A 251 9.95 -3.59 21.45
CA GLU A 251 11.12 -4.33 20.94
C GLU A 251 12.36 -3.44 20.86
N ILE A 252 12.23 -2.21 20.35
CA ILE A 252 13.35 -1.25 20.32
C ILE A 252 13.88 -0.97 21.72
N ARG A 253 13.01 -0.92 22.74
CA ARG A 253 13.41 -0.72 24.13
C ARG A 253 14.14 -1.91 24.71
N ALA A 254 13.69 -3.11 24.39
CA ALA A 254 14.36 -4.33 24.85
C ALA A 254 15.78 -4.40 24.32
N ASP A 255 15.99 -3.97 23.05
CA ASP A 255 17.30 -3.93 22.42
C ASP A 255 18.14 -2.71 22.86
N ASN A 256 17.51 -1.64 23.35
CA ASN A 256 18.16 -0.37 23.75
C ASN A 256 17.57 0.14 25.08
N PRO A 257 17.92 -0.44 26.22
CA PRO A 257 17.34 -0.08 27.53
C PRO A 257 17.63 1.37 27.97
N GLU A 258 18.59 2.04 27.35
CA GLU A 258 18.99 3.44 27.61
C GLU A 258 18.14 4.48 26.86
N LEU A 259 17.19 4.06 26.02
CA LEU A 259 16.36 4.98 25.25
C LEU A 259 15.46 5.84 26.16
N ASP A 260 15.63 7.15 26.06
CA ASP A 260 14.91 8.14 26.87
C ASP A 260 13.38 8.01 26.63
N PRO A 261 12.57 7.95 27.71
CA PRO A 261 11.10 7.98 27.61
C PRO A 261 10.56 9.17 26.80
N ARG A 262 11.33 10.26 26.66
CA ARG A 262 10.96 11.42 25.84
C ARG A 262 10.92 11.11 24.34
N ASP A 263 11.76 10.20 23.87
CA ASP A 263 11.79 9.80 22.47
C ASP A 263 10.50 9.08 22.05
N GLN A 264 9.82 8.40 22.97
CA GLN A 264 8.51 7.79 22.72
C GLN A 264 7.39 8.81 22.50
N LYS A 265 7.43 9.93 23.24
CA LYS A 265 6.46 11.00 23.07
C LYS A 265 6.61 11.60 21.69
N VAL A 266 7.84 11.72 21.18
CA VAL A 266 8.14 12.18 19.81
C VAL A 266 7.55 11.22 18.78
N ILE A 267 7.70 9.91 18.94
CA ILE A 267 7.13 8.91 18.04
C ILE A 267 5.60 9.00 18.02
N LYS A 268 4.96 9.06 19.18
CA LYS A 268 3.50 9.14 19.33
C LYS A 268 2.88 10.44 18.84
N THR A 269 3.67 11.52 18.79
CA THR A 269 3.22 12.85 18.37
C THR A 269 3.69 13.25 16.97
N SER A 270 4.48 12.40 16.30
CA SER A 270 4.99 12.71 14.97
C SER A 270 3.87 12.71 13.92
N GLN A 271 3.98 13.61 12.95
CA GLN A 271 3.00 13.72 11.86
C GLN A 271 3.02 12.51 10.91
N LEU A 272 4.14 11.80 10.85
CA LEU A 272 4.33 10.56 10.10
C LEU A 272 5.18 9.60 10.93
N ALA A 273 4.71 8.37 11.12
CA ALA A 273 5.51 7.28 11.66
C ALA A 273 5.54 6.12 10.66
N LEU A 274 6.72 5.59 10.43
CA LEU A 274 7.00 4.49 9.53
C LEU A 274 7.52 3.32 10.37
N LEU A 275 6.76 2.24 10.40
CA LEU A 275 6.94 1.10 11.29
C LEU A 275 7.29 -0.13 10.45
N ARG A 276 8.46 -0.72 10.67
CA ARG A 276 8.90 -1.92 9.94
C ARG A 276 8.90 -3.15 10.84
N TYR A 277 8.51 -4.26 10.27
CA TYR A 277 8.61 -5.58 10.88
C TYR A 277 9.17 -6.58 9.85
N SER A 278 10.28 -7.25 10.17
CA SER A 278 10.92 -8.21 9.27
C SER A 278 10.42 -9.63 9.53
N LEU A 279 10.18 -10.38 8.45
CA LEU A 279 9.82 -11.80 8.52
C LEU A 279 10.98 -12.71 8.91
N GLU A 280 12.21 -12.28 8.67
CA GLU A 280 13.40 -13.07 9.02
C GLU A 280 13.54 -13.21 10.53
N ASP A 281 13.14 -12.20 11.28
CA ASP A 281 13.21 -12.19 12.73
C ASP A 281 12.19 -13.15 13.37
N SER A 282 11.08 -13.44 12.69
CA SER A 282 10.06 -14.38 13.18
C SER A 282 10.45 -15.86 13.05
N LYS A 283 11.43 -16.19 12.19
CA LYS A 283 11.92 -17.55 11.95
C LYS A 283 13.16 -17.91 12.77
N ALA A 284 13.93 -16.93 13.17
CA ALA A 284 15.08 -17.09 14.07
C ALA A 284 14.55 -17.04 15.51
N GLY A 285 14.12 -18.17 16.05
CA GLY A 285 13.57 -18.24 17.40
C GLY A 285 14.38 -17.43 18.41
N ALA A 286 13.68 -16.67 19.22
CA ALA A 286 14.00 -15.96 20.49
C ALA A 286 15.37 -15.23 20.66
N HIS A 287 16.29 -15.25 19.71
CA HIS A 287 17.61 -14.62 19.82
C HIS A 287 18.07 -13.89 18.54
N GLY A 288 17.20 -13.72 17.52
CA GLY A 288 17.50 -12.92 16.33
C GLY A 288 17.27 -11.43 16.62
N ARG A 289 18.29 -10.60 16.43
CA ARG A 289 18.18 -9.13 16.56
C ARG A 289 17.21 -8.60 15.49
N SER A 290 16.08 -8.07 15.90
CA SER A 290 15.10 -7.47 15.01
C SER A 290 15.68 -6.20 14.34
N ASN A 291 15.67 -6.15 13.00
CA ASN A 291 15.99 -4.94 12.25
C ASN A 291 14.78 -3.98 12.24
N ILE A 292 14.26 -3.67 13.43
CA ILE A 292 13.14 -2.77 13.60
C ILE A 292 13.64 -1.33 13.58
N ARG A 293 13.05 -0.52 12.74
CA ARG A 293 13.34 0.92 12.67
C ARG A 293 12.05 1.71 12.74
N ILE A 294 12.03 2.71 13.62
CA ILE A 294 11.03 3.77 13.60
C ILE A 294 11.70 5.01 13.04
N LYS A 295 11.16 5.56 11.97
CA LYS A 295 11.56 6.86 11.46
C LYS A 295 10.43 7.85 11.72
N CYS A 296 10.71 8.85 12.52
CA CYS A 296 9.80 9.95 12.81
C CYS A 296 10.24 11.17 12.00
N CYS A 297 9.34 11.69 11.17
CA CYS A 297 9.58 12.90 10.41
C CYS A 297 9.07 14.08 11.22
N ARG A 298 9.98 14.96 11.64
CA ARG A 298 9.63 16.28 12.16
C ARG A 298 9.30 17.19 10.98
N SER A 299 8.23 17.97 11.10
CA SER A 299 7.85 19.03 10.16
C SER A 299 8.93 20.13 10.09
#